data_9a10f3fa0c692ff0d8238694a48d08d5
#
_entry.id   9a10f3fa0c692ff0d8238694a48d08d5
#
_cell.length_a   1.000
_cell.length_b   1.000
_cell.length_c   1.000
_cell.angle_alpha   90.00
_cell.angle_beta   90.00
_cell.angle_gamma   90.00
#
_symmetry.space_group_name_H-M   'P 1'
#
loop_
_entity.id
_entity.type
_entity.pdbx_description
1 polymer ?
#
loop_
_entity_poly.entity_id
_entity_poly.type
_entity_poly.pdbx_seq_one_letter_code
_entity_poly.pdbx_strand_id
1 'polypeptide(L)'
;MAELLKKMSEINAVSGNENDIRNLIIAEIKDNVDDITVDTMGNVIAYKKGSDSGKKIAVAVNMDEPGFIISGVTEKGYLKFKAVGNIDPRKIISKKVVIGADKIKGVIGMKAIHLQTKSERENVVAASKLFIDIGAKDKEDAEKYVKLGDYVTFDTEFMQIGSNVKGKALDRSGICTSLINAIEKEYKYDTYMCFLVQREVGARGAKIVSHRINADVILSVSSAETADMYGCESNA
;
A
#
# COMPACT_ATOMS: atom_id res chain seq x y z
N MET A 1 -12.12 10.16 -12.51
CA MET A 1 -12.09 8.95 -11.65
C MET A 1 -11.08 7.90 -12.13
N ALA A 2 -11.13 7.36 -13.34
CA ALA A 2 -10.19 6.31 -13.80
C ALA A 2 -8.72 6.76 -13.82
N GLU A 3 -8.44 8.00 -14.20
CA GLU A 3 -7.08 8.55 -14.21
C GLU A 3 -6.50 8.71 -12.79
N LEU A 4 -7.32 9.19 -11.83
CA LEU A 4 -6.90 9.30 -10.44
C LEU A 4 -6.65 7.90 -9.83
N LEU A 5 -7.52 6.93 -10.11
CA LEU A 5 -7.32 5.54 -9.69
C LEU A 5 -6.00 4.98 -10.22
N LYS A 6 -5.67 5.24 -11.49
CA LYS A 6 -4.39 4.85 -12.08
C LYS A 6 -3.22 5.50 -11.35
N LYS A 7 -3.22 6.82 -11.19
CA LYS A 7 -2.17 7.55 -10.44
C LYS A 7 -1.99 6.99 -9.02
N MET A 8 -3.10 6.77 -8.30
CA MET A 8 -3.09 6.18 -6.95
C MET A 8 -2.49 4.78 -6.95
N SER A 9 -2.85 3.93 -7.92
CA SER A 9 -2.35 2.56 -8.01
C SER A 9 -0.86 2.47 -8.33
N GLU A 10 -0.32 3.38 -9.14
CA GLU A 10 1.10 3.39 -9.58
C GLU A 10 2.06 3.97 -8.53
N ILE A 11 1.55 4.73 -7.55
CA ILE A 11 2.37 5.27 -6.46
C ILE A 11 2.75 4.16 -5.47
N ASN A 12 4.04 4.16 -5.09
CA ASN A 12 4.55 3.30 -4.04
C ASN A 12 4.22 3.89 -2.67
N ALA A 13 3.55 3.10 -1.83
CA ALA A 13 3.08 3.56 -0.52
C ALA A 13 3.16 2.45 0.53
N VAL A 14 4.31 1.77 0.61
CA VAL A 14 4.54 0.75 1.65
C VAL A 14 4.41 1.41 3.02
N SER A 15 3.79 0.70 3.98
CA SER A 15 3.64 1.18 5.36
C SER A 15 4.94 1.74 5.92
N GLY A 16 4.93 2.99 6.36
CA GLY A 16 6.11 3.75 6.81
C GLY A 16 6.78 4.59 5.71
N ASN A 17 6.33 4.47 4.46
CA ASN A 17 6.82 5.28 3.33
C ASN A 17 5.65 5.80 2.47
N GLU A 18 4.70 6.46 3.11
CA GLU A 18 3.47 6.94 2.46
C GLU A 18 3.56 8.40 1.97
N ASN A 19 4.77 8.97 1.90
CA ASN A 19 4.94 10.40 1.57
C ASN A 19 4.36 10.78 0.21
N ASP A 20 4.63 9.98 -0.83
CA ASP A 20 4.22 10.33 -2.19
C ASP A 20 2.71 10.26 -2.36
N ILE A 21 2.07 9.22 -1.80
CA ILE A 21 0.62 9.11 -1.87
C ILE A 21 -0.07 10.18 -1.02
N ARG A 22 0.48 10.51 0.15
CA ARG A 22 -0.01 11.62 0.97
C ARG A 22 0.01 12.93 0.21
N ASN A 23 1.13 13.24 -0.46
CA ASN A 23 1.26 14.47 -1.25
C ASN A 23 0.25 14.52 -2.41
N LEU A 24 0.02 13.37 -3.09
CA LEU A 24 -1.00 13.30 -4.12
C LEU A 24 -2.40 13.54 -3.53
N ILE A 25 -2.75 12.88 -2.43
CA ILE A 25 -4.05 13.06 -1.77
C ILE A 25 -4.26 14.54 -1.41
N ILE A 26 -3.29 15.18 -0.76
CA ILE A 26 -3.38 16.59 -0.38
C ILE A 26 -3.58 17.48 -1.63
N ALA A 27 -2.84 17.22 -2.70
CA ALA A 27 -2.97 17.99 -3.94
C ALA A 27 -4.37 17.87 -4.56
N GLU A 28 -5.01 16.71 -4.48
CA GLU A 28 -6.33 16.46 -5.05
C GLU A 28 -7.48 17.05 -4.19
N ILE A 29 -7.28 17.21 -2.86
CA ILE A 29 -8.37 17.60 -1.96
C ILE A 29 -8.31 19.07 -1.49
N LYS A 30 -7.15 19.72 -1.58
CA LYS A 30 -6.87 21.03 -0.94
C LYS A 30 -7.88 22.14 -1.27
N ASP A 31 -8.43 22.13 -2.47
CA ASP A 31 -9.35 23.16 -2.94
C ASP A 31 -10.82 22.87 -2.59
N ASN A 32 -11.10 21.70 -1.98
CA ASN A 32 -12.44 21.21 -1.69
C ASN A 32 -12.73 21.02 -0.18
N VAL A 33 -11.81 21.41 0.69
CA VAL A 33 -11.91 21.29 2.15
C VAL A 33 -11.55 22.59 2.84
N ASP A 34 -12.03 22.77 4.07
CA ASP A 34 -11.80 23.99 4.84
C ASP A 34 -10.46 23.99 5.58
N ASP A 35 -9.97 22.78 5.96
CA ASP A 35 -8.68 22.63 6.63
C ASP A 35 -8.06 21.26 6.32
N ILE A 36 -6.71 21.21 6.31
CA ILE A 36 -5.94 19.99 6.18
C ILE A 36 -4.85 19.96 7.23
N THR A 37 -4.90 18.97 8.10
CA THR A 37 -3.85 18.69 9.08
C THR A 37 -3.13 17.42 8.72
N VAL A 38 -1.78 17.43 8.73
CA VAL A 38 -0.95 16.24 8.70
C VAL A 38 -0.36 16.02 10.08
N ASP A 39 -0.63 14.86 10.67
CA ASP A 39 -0.11 14.56 12.00
C ASP A 39 1.34 14.05 11.96
N THR A 40 1.94 13.85 13.14
CA THR A 40 3.33 13.39 13.28
C THR A 40 3.58 11.98 12.74
N MET A 41 2.53 11.15 12.60
CA MET A 41 2.62 9.83 11.97
C MET A 41 2.52 9.92 10.45
N GLY A 42 2.00 11.03 9.92
CA GLY A 42 1.76 11.23 8.50
C GLY A 42 0.33 10.95 8.04
N ASN A 43 -0.64 10.79 8.96
CA ASN A 43 -2.05 10.74 8.59
C ASN A 43 -2.49 12.08 8.02
N VAL A 44 -3.34 12.08 7.00
CA VAL A 44 -4.02 13.28 6.49
C VAL A 44 -5.41 13.34 7.10
N ILE A 45 -5.73 14.45 7.75
CA ILE A 45 -7.02 14.74 8.33
C ILE A 45 -7.56 15.99 7.63
N ALA A 46 -8.49 15.80 6.71
CA ALA A 46 -9.16 16.88 6.01
C ALA A 46 -10.49 17.18 6.71
N TYR A 47 -10.74 18.45 6.99
CA TYR A 47 -11.97 18.90 7.61
C TYR A 47 -12.84 19.65 6.60
N LYS A 48 -14.12 19.33 6.59
CA LYS A 48 -15.13 20.04 5.82
C LYS A 48 -16.31 20.40 6.72
N LYS A 49 -16.60 21.70 6.79
CA LYS A 49 -17.66 22.26 7.60
C LYS A 49 -19.02 21.84 7.04
N GLY A 50 -19.91 21.40 7.90
CA GLY A 50 -21.28 21.08 7.56
C GLY A 50 -22.21 22.30 7.62
N SER A 51 -23.38 22.17 7.05
CA SER A 51 -24.47 23.19 7.19
C SER A 51 -25.08 23.21 8.61
N ASP A 52 -24.91 22.11 9.38
CA ASP A 52 -25.35 21.95 10.75
C ASP A 52 -24.17 21.37 11.57
N SER A 53 -23.63 22.18 12.49
CA SER A 53 -22.48 21.81 13.33
C SER A 53 -22.85 20.97 14.57
N GLY A 54 -24.09 20.48 14.66
CA GLY A 54 -24.57 19.73 15.81
C GLY A 54 -23.95 18.34 16.01
N LYS A 55 -23.32 17.79 14.95
CA LYS A 55 -22.63 16.49 15.01
C LYS A 55 -21.34 16.52 14.19
N LYS A 56 -20.41 15.64 14.57
CA LYS A 56 -19.13 15.45 13.88
C LYS A 56 -19.02 14.01 13.39
N ILE A 57 -18.75 13.86 12.12
CA ILE A 57 -18.57 12.55 11.47
C ILE A 57 -17.11 12.41 11.02
N ALA A 58 -16.51 11.27 11.25
CA ALA A 58 -15.22 10.92 10.67
C ALA A 58 -15.37 9.77 9.69
N VAL A 59 -14.78 9.91 8.49
CA VAL A 59 -14.65 8.83 7.51
C VAL A 59 -13.19 8.46 7.41
N ALA A 60 -12.86 7.21 7.69
CA ALA A 60 -11.49 6.74 7.77
C ALA A 60 -11.19 5.69 6.70
N VAL A 61 -10.12 5.91 5.93
CA VAL A 61 -9.59 5.00 4.92
C VAL A 61 -8.09 4.84 5.12
N ASN A 62 -7.52 3.70 4.70
CA ASN A 62 -6.07 3.54 4.69
C ASN A 62 -5.47 3.97 3.35
N MET A 63 -4.24 4.53 3.40
CA MET A 63 -3.50 4.92 2.19
C MET A 63 -2.21 4.13 1.99
N ASP A 64 -1.86 3.20 2.87
CA ASP A 64 -0.69 2.34 2.75
C ASP A 64 -0.99 1.00 2.06
N GLU A 65 0.06 0.34 1.64
CA GLU A 65 0.05 -0.98 1.01
C GLU A 65 1.09 -1.89 1.64
N PRO A 66 0.91 -3.23 1.58
CA PRO A 66 1.95 -4.16 1.95
C PRO A 66 3.11 -4.13 0.94
N GLY A 67 4.31 -4.39 1.44
CA GLY A 67 5.51 -4.44 0.62
C GLY A 67 6.68 -5.07 1.35
N PHE A 68 7.91 -4.63 1.02
CA PHE A 68 9.09 -5.17 1.65
C PHE A 68 10.09 -4.05 1.95
N ILE A 69 11.10 -4.37 2.78
CA ILE A 69 12.23 -3.51 3.08
C ILE A 69 13.53 -4.30 2.88
N ILE A 70 14.53 -3.71 2.25
CA ILE A 70 15.84 -4.32 2.06
C ILE A 70 16.53 -4.46 3.41
N SER A 71 16.94 -5.68 3.75
CA SER A 71 17.58 -6.01 5.02
C SER A 71 19.04 -6.49 4.91
N GLY A 72 19.54 -6.65 3.70
CA GLY A 72 20.92 -7.05 3.44
C GLY A 72 21.21 -7.29 1.98
N VAL A 73 22.49 -7.38 1.64
CA VAL A 73 23.01 -7.77 0.34
C VAL A 73 23.95 -8.96 0.55
N THR A 74 23.84 -9.98 -0.31
CA THR A 74 24.75 -11.13 -0.30
C THR A 74 26.00 -10.84 -1.09
N GLU A 75 27.09 -11.61 -0.88
CA GLU A 75 28.34 -11.47 -1.66
C GLU A 75 28.14 -11.66 -3.17
N LYS A 76 27.06 -12.36 -3.57
CA LYS A 76 26.69 -12.58 -4.98
C LYS A 76 25.73 -11.52 -5.54
N GLY A 77 25.51 -10.40 -4.85
CA GLY A 77 24.64 -9.31 -5.29
C GLY A 77 23.15 -9.53 -5.10
N TYR A 78 22.69 -10.66 -4.54
CA TYR A 78 21.27 -10.85 -4.23
C TYR A 78 20.86 -10.08 -3.00
N LEU A 79 19.66 -9.49 -3.03
CA LEU A 79 19.14 -8.69 -1.92
C LEU A 79 18.30 -9.57 -0.98
N LYS A 80 18.56 -9.44 0.32
CA LYS A 80 17.70 -9.96 1.39
C LYS A 80 16.66 -8.92 1.73
N PHE A 81 15.45 -9.36 2.05
CA PHE A 81 14.34 -8.47 2.38
C PHE A 81 13.51 -8.99 3.54
N LYS A 82 12.74 -8.12 4.15
CA LYS A 82 11.70 -8.45 5.14
C LYS A 82 10.36 -7.93 4.65
N ALA A 83 9.29 -8.69 4.91
CA ALA A 83 7.94 -8.24 4.62
C ALA A 83 7.54 -7.09 5.56
N VAL A 84 6.84 -6.11 5.00
CA VAL A 84 6.13 -5.04 5.69
C VAL A 84 4.65 -5.27 5.44
N GLY A 85 3.93 -5.68 6.47
CA GLY A 85 2.56 -6.16 6.35
C GLY A 85 2.47 -7.68 6.25
N ASN A 86 1.24 -8.18 6.11
CA ASN A 86 0.97 -9.61 6.04
C ASN A 86 1.00 -10.10 4.57
N ILE A 87 2.12 -10.64 4.15
CA ILE A 87 2.33 -11.14 2.78
C ILE A 87 2.58 -12.66 2.80
N ASP A 88 1.75 -13.41 2.08
CA ASP A 88 1.94 -14.85 1.90
C ASP A 88 3.15 -15.13 0.98
N PRO A 89 4.20 -15.82 1.48
CA PRO A 89 5.41 -16.07 0.70
C PRO A 89 5.16 -16.91 -0.56
N ARG A 90 4.08 -17.66 -0.62
CA ARG A 90 3.70 -18.44 -1.81
C ARG A 90 3.31 -17.58 -2.99
N LYS A 91 2.74 -16.38 -2.72
CA LYS A 91 2.22 -15.47 -3.74
C LYS A 91 3.29 -14.56 -4.35
N ILE A 92 4.49 -14.48 -3.76
CA ILE A 92 5.51 -13.50 -4.14
C ILE A 92 6.63 -14.06 -5.02
N ILE A 93 6.76 -15.37 -5.12
CA ILE A 93 7.78 -16.02 -5.96
C ILE A 93 7.58 -15.61 -7.42
N SER A 94 8.69 -15.26 -8.10
CA SER A 94 8.73 -14.79 -9.50
C SER A 94 8.01 -13.44 -9.75
N LYS A 95 7.60 -12.72 -8.70
CA LYS A 95 7.02 -11.40 -8.87
C LYS A 95 8.10 -10.37 -9.17
N LYS A 96 7.77 -9.48 -10.11
CA LYS A 96 8.56 -8.28 -10.38
C LYS A 96 8.34 -7.27 -9.26
N VAL A 97 9.40 -6.57 -8.89
CA VAL A 97 9.39 -5.56 -7.83
C VAL A 97 10.14 -4.30 -8.26
N VAL A 98 9.85 -3.22 -7.56
CA VAL A 98 10.50 -1.91 -7.70
C VAL A 98 11.09 -1.52 -6.35
N ILE A 99 12.35 -1.08 -6.34
CA ILE A 99 13.13 -0.82 -5.14
C ILE A 99 13.54 0.65 -5.09
N GLY A 100 13.35 1.28 -3.95
CA GLY A 100 13.81 2.63 -3.65
C GLY A 100 13.20 3.74 -4.48
N ALA A 101 13.72 4.94 -4.31
CA ALA A 101 13.30 6.14 -5.04
C ALA A 101 13.68 6.08 -6.52
N ASP A 102 14.82 5.47 -6.85
CA ASP A 102 15.33 5.33 -8.22
C ASP A 102 14.59 4.25 -9.02
N LYS A 103 13.60 3.59 -8.41
CA LYS A 103 12.72 2.59 -9.03
C LYS A 103 13.50 1.44 -9.68
N ILE A 104 14.54 0.94 -9.02
CA ILE A 104 15.35 -0.18 -9.50
C ILE A 104 14.47 -1.41 -9.65
N LYS A 105 14.52 -2.05 -10.81
CA LYS A 105 13.73 -3.25 -11.11
C LYS A 105 14.42 -4.50 -10.57
N GLY A 106 13.62 -5.40 -10.01
CA GLY A 106 14.09 -6.69 -9.54
C GLY A 106 13.01 -7.77 -9.66
N VAL A 107 13.44 -9.01 -9.44
CA VAL A 107 12.55 -10.19 -9.43
C VAL A 107 12.78 -10.96 -8.14
N ILE A 108 11.69 -11.38 -7.47
CA ILE A 108 11.78 -12.25 -6.30
C ILE A 108 12.07 -13.67 -6.76
N GLY A 109 13.21 -14.19 -6.35
CA GLY A 109 13.69 -15.53 -6.66
C GLY A 109 13.69 -16.46 -5.46
N MET A 110 13.76 -17.74 -5.75
CA MET A 110 13.97 -18.80 -4.77
C MET A 110 15.01 -19.81 -5.28
N LYS A 111 15.51 -20.67 -4.40
CA LYS A 111 16.38 -21.78 -4.79
C LYS A 111 15.71 -22.65 -5.85
N ALA A 112 16.39 -22.89 -6.96
CA ALA A 112 15.85 -23.66 -8.08
C ALA A 112 15.40 -25.07 -7.61
N ILE A 113 14.28 -25.56 -8.15
CA ILE A 113 13.61 -26.77 -7.68
C ILE A 113 14.50 -28.02 -7.75
N HIS A 114 15.37 -28.12 -8.75
CA HIS A 114 16.32 -29.24 -8.91
C HIS A 114 17.47 -29.20 -7.89
N LEU A 115 17.69 -28.08 -7.22
CA LEU A 115 18.68 -27.93 -6.14
C LEU A 115 18.04 -28.10 -4.75
N GLN A 116 16.71 -28.19 -4.67
CA GLN A 116 16.01 -28.35 -3.41
C GLN A 116 16.04 -29.79 -2.91
N THR A 117 16.14 -29.94 -1.60
CA THR A 117 15.93 -31.25 -0.93
C THR A 117 14.46 -31.65 -1.03
N LYS A 118 14.16 -32.93 -0.76
CA LYS A 118 12.78 -33.44 -0.72
C LYS A 118 11.92 -32.61 0.27
N SER A 119 12.43 -32.39 1.46
CA SER A 119 11.74 -31.57 2.49
C SER A 119 11.49 -30.13 2.06
N GLU A 120 12.42 -29.48 1.34
CA GLU A 120 12.22 -28.12 0.82
C GLU A 120 11.14 -28.04 -0.26
N ARG A 121 10.92 -29.13 -1.01
CA ARG A 121 9.86 -29.22 -2.04
C ARG A 121 8.47 -29.49 -1.46
N GLU A 122 8.41 -30.21 -0.33
CA GLU A 122 7.16 -30.60 0.33
C GLU A 122 6.63 -29.50 1.28
N ASN A 123 7.44 -28.51 1.62
CA ASN A 123 7.07 -27.44 2.53
C ASN A 123 7.00 -26.07 1.85
N VAL A 124 6.18 -25.19 2.39
CA VAL A 124 6.12 -23.78 1.94
C VAL A 124 7.47 -23.12 2.22
N VAL A 125 8.04 -22.50 1.20
CA VAL A 125 9.31 -21.77 1.33
C VAL A 125 9.10 -20.53 2.22
N ALA A 126 9.83 -20.46 3.32
CA ALA A 126 9.81 -19.29 4.19
C ALA A 126 10.32 -18.04 3.45
N ALA A 127 9.74 -16.87 3.71
CA ALA A 127 10.16 -15.61 3.09
C ALA A 127 11.65 -15.30 3.29
N SER A 128 12.25 -15.73 4.41
CA SER A 128 13.69 -15.59 4.71
C SER A 128 14.62 -16.36 3.76
N LYS A 129 14.09 -17.34 3.00
CA LYS A 129 14.84 -18.10 2.00
C LYS A 129 14.69 -17.55 0.58
N LEU A 130 13.84 -16.54 0.41
CA LEU A 130 13.67 -15.82 -0.84
C LEU A 130 14.69 -14.69 -0.94
N PHE A 131 14.95 -14.25 -2.14
CA PHE A 131 15.85 -13.13 -2.43
C PHE A 131 15.29 -12.28 -3.58
N ILE A 132 15.78 -11.05 -3.73
CA ILE A 132 15.51 -10.24 -4.92
C ILE A 132 16.78 -10.21 -5.76
N ASP A 133 16.62 -10.47 -7.04
CA ASP A 133 17.66 -10.37 -8.06
C ASP A 133 17.43 -9.08 -8.87
N ILE A 134 18.45 -8.22 -8.91
CA ILE A 134 18.48 -6.96 -9.68
C ILE A 134 19.48 -7.04 -10.85
N GLY A 135 20.08 -8.21 -11.11
CA GLY A 135 21.09 -8.40 -12.14
C GLY A 135 22.49 -7.90 -11.75
N ALA A 136 22.75 -7.64 -10.48
CA ALA A 136 24.07 -7.24 -9.98
C ALA A 136 25.06 -8.41 -10.00
N LYS A 137 26.32 -8.13 -10.31
CA LYS A 137 27.40 -9.15 -10.41
C LYS A 137 27.88 -9.63 -9.04
N ASP A 138 27.93 -8.72 -8.08
CA ASP A 138 28.41 -8.92 -6.73
C ASP A 138 27.80 -7.89 -5.78
N LYS A 139 28.18 -7.94 -4.51
CA LYS A 139 27.70 -7.05 -3.48
C LYS A 139 28.02 -5.58 -3.75
N GLU A 140 29.24 -5.28 -4.16
CA GLU A 140 29.67 -3.88 -4.42
C GLU A 140 28.88 -3.28 -5.59
N ASP A 141 28.57 -4.10 -6.60
CA ASP A 141 27.76 -3.67 -7.72
C ASP A 141 26.30 -3.43 -7.29
N ALA A 142 25.71 -4.30 -6.49
CA ALA A 142 24.36 -4.12 -5.96
C ALA A 142 24.23 -2.87 -5.08
N GLU A 143 25.21 -2.60 -4.22
CA GLU A 143 25.23 -1.47 -3.29
C GLU A 143 25.34 -0.09 -3.97
N LYS A 144 25.68 -0.06 -5.28
CA LYS A 144 25.61 1.17 -6.09
C LYS A 144 24.15 1.62 -6.34
N TYR A 145 23.23 0.68 -6.38
CA TYR A 145 21.84 0.90 -6.77
C TYR A 145 20.86 0.84 -5.62
N VAL A 146 21.17 0.06 -4.58
CA VAL A 146 20.23 -0.25 -3.49
C VAL A 146 20.91 -0.10 -2.14
N LYS A 147 20.17 0.45 -1.17
CA LYS A 147 20.63 0.66 0.21
C LYS A 147 19.81 -0.17 1.20
N LEU A 148 20.41 -0.48 2.35
CA LEU A 148 19.66 -1.03 3.46
C LEU A 148 18.56 -0.07 3.88
N GLY A 149 17.36 -0.59 4.08
CA GLY A 149 16.20 0.23 4.43
C GLY A 149 15.39 0.72 3.23
N ASP A 150 15.84 0.51 1.99
CA ASP A 150 15.04 0.82 0.81
C ASP A 150 13.74 0.01 0.81
N TYR A 151 12.64 0.69 0.55
CA TYR A 151 11.33 0.06 0.40
C TYR A 151 11.17 -0.59 -0.96
N VAL A 152 10.43 -1.68 -0.98
CA VAL A 152 10.19 -2.50 -2.18
C VAL A 152 8.70 -2.71 -2.36
N THR A 153 8.20 -2.46 -3.56
CA THR A 153 6.81 -2.67 -3.94
C THR A 153 6.70 -3.63 -5.12
N PHE A 154 5.51 -4.18 -5.34
CA PHE A 154 5.25 -4.96 -6.54
C PHE A 154 5.25 -4.06 -7.79
N ASP A 155 5.88 -4.55 -8.86
CA ASP A 155 5.87 -3.90 -10.18
C ASP A 155 4.67 -4.43 -10.97
N THR A 156 3.52 -3.81 -10.78
CA THR A 156 2.30 -4.18 -11.48
C THR A 156 1.79 -3.00 -12.29
N GLU A 157 1.75 -3.17 -13.59
CA GLU A 157 1.21 -2.18 -14.53
C GLU A 157 -0.31 -2.04 -14.35
N PHE A 158 -0.78 -0.80 -14.33
CA PHE A 158 -2.20 -0.52 -14.40
C PHE A 158 -2.71 -0.69 -15.84
N MET A 159 -3.73 -1.52 -16.02
CA MET A 159 -4.35 -1.72 -17.32
C MET A 159 -5.86 -1.91 -17.21
N GLN A 160 -6.56 -1.48 -18.23
CA GLN A 160 -7.98 -1.76 -18.40
C GLN A 160 -8.17 -3.02 -19.22
N ILE A 161 -9.02 -3.93 -18.76
CA ILE A 161 -9.35 -5.20 -19.40
C ILE A 161 -10.89 -5.25 -19.53
N GLY A 162 -11.41 -4.83 -20.67
CA GLY A 162 -12.85 -4.66 -20.85
C GLY A 162 -13.44 -3.63 -19.88
N SER A 163 -14.41 -4.05 -19.07
CA SER A 163 -15.01 -3.23 -18.01
C SER A 163 -14.20 -3.24 -16.68
N ASN A 164 -13.21 -4.11 -16.56
CA ASN A 164 -12.41 -4.28 -15.36
C ASN A 164 -11.08 -3.54 -15.47
N VAL A 165 -10.45 -3.34 -14.32
CA VAL A 165 -9.08 -2.80 -14.22
C VAL A 165 -8.20 -3.77 -13.44
N LYS A 166 -6.95 -3.86 -13.85
CA LYS A 166 -5.87 -4.55 -13.13
C LYS A 166 -4.85 -3.50 -12.69
N GLY A 167 -4.39 -3.60 -11.46
CA GLY A 167 -3.35 -2.68 -10.93
C GLY A 167 -2.82 -3.16 -9.59
N LYS A 168 -1.84 -2.43 -9.08
CA LYS A 168 -1.29 -2.63 -7.75
C LYS A 168 -2.19 -1.97 -6.71
N ALA A 169 -2.38 -2.59 -5.55
CA ALA A 169 -3.09 -2.03 -4.40
C ALA A 169 -4.43 -1.34 -4.77
N LEU A 170 -5.24 -1.99 -5.62
CA LEU A 170 -6.52 -1.43 -6.07
C LEU A 170 -7.53 -1.29 -4.94
N ASP A 171 -7.46 -2.15 -3.93
CA ASP A 171 -8.24 -2.07 -2.70
C ASP A 171 -8.07 -0.70 -2.03
N ARG A 172 -6.85 -0.31 -1.71
CA ARG A 172 -6.49 0.99 -1.16
C ARG A 172 -6.80 2.13 -2.13
N SER A 173 -6.36 2.00 -3.39
CA SER A 173 -6.46 3.06 -4.39
C SER A 173 -7.91 3.39 -4.73
N GLY A 174 -8.77 2.38 -4.82
CA GLY A 174 -10.21 2.53 -5.07
C GLY A 174 -10.91 3.27 -3.93
N ILE A 175 -10.62 2.90 -2.69
CA ILE A 175 -11.22 3.53 -1.51
C ILE A 175 -10.75 4.99 -1.37
N CYS A 176 -9.44 5.27 -1.51
CA CYS A 176 -8.93 6.64 -1.47
C CYS A 176 -9.54 7.50 -2.58
N THR A 177 -9.60 6.98 -3.82
CA THR A 177 -10.24 7.69 -4.94
C THR A 177 -11.72 7.97 -4.67
N SER A 178 -12.44 7.01 -4.09
CA SER A 178 -13.85 7.19 -3.74
C SER A 178 -14.05 8.26 -2.67
N LEU A 179 -13.20 8.28 -1.64
CA LEU A 179 -13.26 9.30 -0.59
C LEU A 179 -12.91 10.69 -1.15
N ILE A 180 -11.88 10.81 -2.01
CA ILE A 180 -11.52 12.08 -2.66
C ILE A 180 -12.70 12.61 -3.48
N ASN A 181 -13.37 11.78 -4.28
CA ASN A 181 -14.55 12.21 -5.02
C ASN A 181 -15.73 12.58 -4.11
N ALA A 182 -15.86 11.92 -2.96
CA ALA A 182 -16.88 12.25 -1.98
C ALA A 182 -16.66 13.64 -1.35
N ILE A 183 -15.41 14.08 -1.20
CA ILE A 183 -15.05 15.40 -0.65
C ILE A 183 -15.69 16.56 -1.42
N GLU A 184 -15.92 16.41 -2.72
CA GLU A 184 -16.58 17.43 -3.55
C GLU A 184 -18.04 17.70 -3.14
N LYS A 185 -18.67 16.77 -2.40
CA LYS A 185 -20.06 16.90 -1.97
C LYS A 185 -20.20 17.86 -0.79
N GLU A 186 -21.38 18.44 -0.66
CA GLU A 186 -21.80 19.20 0.50
C GLU A 186 -22.27 18.25 1.61
N TYR A 187 -21.96 18.58 2.86
CA TYR A 187 -22.31 17.78 4.01
C TYR A 187 -23.24 18.53 4.97
N LYS A 188 -24.16 17.79 5.58
CA LYS A 188 -25.02 18.34 6.62
C LYS A 188 -24.22 18.58 7.91
N TYR A 189 -23.35 17.65 8.28
CA TYR A 189 -22.57 17.67 9.52
C TYR A 189 -21.10 17.94 9.26
N ASP A 190 -20.42 18.49 10.26
CA ASP A 190 -18.97 18.64 10.24
C ASP A 190 -18.30 17.30 9.98
N THR A 191 -17.51 17.20 8.91
CA THR A 191 -16.99 15.93 8.44
C THR A 191 -15.47 15.96 8.37
N TYR A 192 -14.85 14.98 9.04
CA TYR A 192 -13.42 14.70 8.97
C TYR A 192 -13.17 13.53 8.02
N MET A 193 -12.33 13.73 7.00
CA MET A 193 -11.92 12.69 6.07
C MET A 193 -10.47 12.34 6.35
N CYS A 194 -10.27 11.11 6.85
CA CYS A 194 -9.01 10.67 7.41
C CYS A 194 -8.37 9.63 6.49
N PHE A 195 -7.22 10.00 5.90
CA PHE A 195 -6.38 9.05 5.16
C PHE A 195 -5.27 8.58 6.08
N LEU A 196 -5.33 7.31 6.45
CA LEU A 196 -4.55 6.73 7.53
C LEU A 196 -3.33 6.00 7.01
N VAL A 197 -2.22 6.12 7.74
CA VAL A 197 -0.95 5.41 7.49
C VAL A 197 -0.86 4.13 8.31
N GLN A 198 0.06 3.24 7.91
CA GLN A 198 0.52 2.09 8.69
C GLN A 198 -0.60 1.14 9.16
N ARG A 199 -1.60 0.93 8.30
CA ARG A 199 -2.62 -0.11 8.52
C ARG A 199 -1.98 -1.50 8.56
N GLU A 200 -1.10 -1.79 7.60
CA GLU A 200 -0.50 -3.11 7.41
C GLU A 200 0.41 -3.55 8.58
N VAL A 201 0.88 -2.60 9.38
CA VAL A 201 1.75 -2.85 10.55
C VAL A 201 1.03 -2.60 11.88
N GLY A 202 -0.27 -2.83 11.95
CA GLY A 202 -1.07 -2.81 13.17
C GLY A 202 -1.92 -1.56 13.36
N ALA A 203 -2.38 -0.94 12.25
CA ALA A 203 -3.31 0.21 12.24
C ALA A 203 -2.85 1.38 13.14
N ARG A 204 -1.56 1.68 13.11
CA ARG A 204 -0.94 2.67 14.02
C ARG A 204 -1.49 4.06 13.79
N GLY A 205 -1.70 4.45 12.52
CA GLY A 205 -2.29 5.75 12.18
C GLY A 205 -3.69 5.92 12.75
N ALA A 206 -4.54 4.89 12.66
CA ALA A 206 -5.89 4.92 13.20
C ALA A 206 -5.91 5.15 14.71
N LYS A 207 -4.98 4.52 15.46
CA LYS A 207 -4.86 4.71 16.91
C LYS A 207 -4.56 6.16 17.29
N ILE A 208 -3.73 6.85 16.52
CA ILE A 208 -3.40 8.26 16.78
C ILE A 208 -4.59 9.15 16.44
N VAL A 209 -5.21 8.95 15.28
CA VAL A 209 -6.33 9.79 14.82
C VAL A 209 -7.54 9.64 15.73
N SER A 210 -7.83 8.45 16.26
CA SER A 210 -8.95 8.23 17.20
C SER A 210 -8.85 9.05 18.48
N HIS A 211 -7.65 9.45 18.90
CA HIS A 211 -7.44 10.34 20.05
C HIS A 211 -7.46 11.83 19.70
N ARG A 212 -7.34 12.17 18.41
CA ARG A 212 -7.28 13.56 17.95
C ARG A 212 -8.64 14.11 17.52
N ILE A 213 -9.48 13.25 16.95
CA ILE A 213 -10.79 13.63 16.45
C ILE A 213 -11.85 13.21 17.46
N ASN A 214 -12.56 14.19 18.00
CA ASN A 214 -13.75 13.92 18.83
C ASN A 214 -14.98 13.85 17.92
N ALA A 215 -15.14 12.73 17.21
CA ALA A 215 -16.27 12.49 16.32
C ALA A 215 -17.39 11.71 17.06
N ASP A 216 -18.65 12.08 16.78
CA ASP A 216 -19.82 11.37 17.29
C ASP A 216 -20.02 10.03 16.57
N VAL A 217 -19.61 9.95 15.29
CA VAL A 217 -19.70 8.75 14.47
C VAL A 217 -18.42 8.58 13.66
N ILE A 218 -17.89 7.37 13.63
CA ILE A 218 -16.73 7.01 12.80
C ILE A 218 -17.14 5.92 11.81
N LEU A 219 -16.96 6.20 10.53
CA LEU A 219 -17.16 5.25 9.43
C LEU A 219 -15.79 4.79 8.94
N SER A 220 -15.45 3.52 9.14
CA SER A 220 -14.26 2.90 8.55
C SER A 220 -14.65 2.25 7.22
N VAL A 221 -14.00 2.67 6.14
CA VAL A 221 -14.24 2.12 4.80
C VAL A 221 -13.05 1.27 4.39
N SER A 222 -13.32 0.02 4.04
CA SER A 222 -12.33 -0.93 3.55
C SER A 222 -12.91 -1.79 2.43
N SER A 223 -12.04 -2.39 1.62
CA SER A 223 -12.43 -3.40 0.65
C SER A 223 -12.75 -4.73 1.33
N ALA A 224 -13.59 -5.52 0.70
CA ALA A 224 -13.81 -6.91 1.05
C ALA A 224 -13.44 -7.78 -0.17
N GLU A 225 -12.96 -9.00 0.12
CA GLU A 225 -12.76 -9.99 -0.93
C GLU A 225 -14.13 -10.47 -1.42
N THR A 226 -14.34 -10.42 -2.73
CA THR A 226 -15.51 -11.01 -3.37
C THR A 226 -15.11 -12.41 -3.87
N ALA A 227 -15.88 -13.42 -3.60
CA ALA A 227 -15.62 -14.77 -4.06
C ALA A 227 -16.03 -14.99 -5.53
N ASP A 228 -15.86 -13.98 -6.39
CA ASP A 228 -16.22 -13.99 -7.82
C ASP A 228 -15.17 -14.61 -8.74
N MET A 229 -14.29 -15.44 -8.18
CA MET A 229 -13.26 -16.16 -8.94
C MET A 229 -13.75 -17.55 -9.34
N TYR A 230 -13.25 -18.03 -10.49
CA TYR A 230 -13.53 -19.40 -10.95
C TYR A 230 -13.17 -20.43 -9.87
N GLY A 231 -14.12 -21.27 -9.52
CA GLY A 231 -13.95 -22.32 -8.49
C GLY A 231 -14.23 -21.87 -7.06
N CYS A 232 -14.64 -20.62 -6.84
CA CYS A 232 -15.16 -20.18 -5.55
C CYS A 232 -16.69 -20.30 -5.53
N GLU A 233 -17.26 -20.73 -4.40
CA GLU A 233 -18.70 -20.67 -4.20
C GLU A 233 -19.12 -19.26 -3.83
N SER A 234 -20.25 -18.78 -4.39
CA SER A 234 -20.76 -17.41 -4.22
C SER A 234 -21.21 -17.04 -2.80
N ASN A 235 -21.07 -17.95 -1.85
CA ASN A 235 -21.51 -17.81 -0.45
C ASN A 235 -20.34 -17.93 0.57
N ALA A 236 -19.09 -17.76 0.13
CA ALA A 236 -17.92 -17.78 1.04
C ALA A 236 -17.69 -16.40 1.68
#